data_f1e13825c044c59d2acd670f081dbe68
#
_entry.id   f1e13825c044c59d2acd670f081dbe68
#
_cell.length_a   1.000
_cell.length_b   1.000
_cell.length_c   1.000
_cell.angle_alpha   90.00
_cell.angle_beta   90.00
_cell.angle_gamma   90.00
#
_symmetry.space_group_name_H-M   'P 1'
#
loop_
_entity.id
_entity.type
_entity.pdbx_description
1 polymer ?
#
loop_
_entity_poly.entity_id
_entity_poly.type
_entity_poly.pdbx_seq_one_letter_code
_entity_poly.pdbx_strand_id
1 'polypeptide(L)'
;MITKPRDALSNDRAITDRKRRPLEKLFYTIIFLMSGLVIGLVIYFIAVILIRGIPNVTWAFLSKAPHPIKQTVGILPSIIHTLYIIVFTLILCVPLGVGGAIYLNEYAANQKLVRSVEFAAETLAGIPSILYGVFGYMVFCMLFKLNVSLLAGIFTLTIMVLPIMIRTTQEALRAVPRSYREAALGLGSTKWYMVRTVLLPSSLKGILTGIILSIGRMVSESAALILVAGQNGMYMPQGNLWQQLKGGGSTLSVELFRYAYSRGDNKTAFGIAAVLIVIVILLNTLTRFIAGRLNK
;
A
#
# COMPACT_ATOMS: atom_id res chain seq x y z
N MET A 1 31.38 -3.09 -68.22
CA MET A 1 31.85 -4.18 -67.38
C MET A 1 31.86 -3.66 -65.95
N ILE A 2 30.79 -3.85 -65.20
CA ILE A 2 30.62 -3.30 -63.87
C ILE A 2 30.61 -4.49 -62.90
N THR A 3 31.69 -4.63 -62.14
CA THR A 3 31.87 -5.66 -61.13
C THR A 3 31.12 -5.28 -59.84
N LYS A 4 30.19 -6.11 -59.46
CA LYS A 4 29.35 -6.02 -58.24
C LYS A 4 30.18 -6.46 -57.02
N PRO A 5 30.27 -5.71 -55.93
CA PRO A 5 30.95 -6.20 -54.73
C PRO A 5 30.05 -7.19 -53.97
N ARG A 6 30.56 -8.40 -53.80
CA ARG A 6 29.88 -9.60 -53.26
C ARG A 6 30.12 -9.83 -51.78
N ASP A 7 30.63 -8.85 -51.02
CA ASP A 7 31.18 -9.09 -49.70
C ASP A 7 30.39 -8.42 -48.52
N ALA A 8 29.12 -8.00 -48.77
CA ALA A 8 28.32 -7.35 -47.70
C ALA A 8 27.34 -8.27 -46.94
N LEU A 9 27.29 -9.58 -47.26
CA LEU A 9 26.31 -10.51 -46.65
C LEU A 9 26.89 -11.54 -45.71
N SER A 10 28.18 -11.46 -45.34
CA SER A 10 28.80 -12.44 -44.45
C SER A 10 28.86 -12.05 -42.99
N ASN A 11 28.44 -10.82 -42.59
CA ASN A 11 28.56 -10.34 -41.22
C ASN A 11 27.34 -10.54 -40.38
N ASP A 12 26.22 -11.00 -40.91
CA ASP A 12 24.98 -11.24 -40.12
C ASP A 12 24.93 -12.62 -39.45
N ARG A 13 25.92 -13.51 -39.72
CA ARG A 13 25.99 -14.84 -39.08
C ARG A 13 26.70 -14.84 -37.72
N ALA A 14 27.35 -13.73 -37.32
CA ALA A 14 28.14 -13.66 -36.10
C ALA A 14 27.30 -13.39 -34.81
N ILE A 15 26.03 -13.03 -34.97
CA ILE A 15 25.18 -12.68 -33.79
C ILE A 15 24.40 -13.91 -33.27
N THR A 16 24.33 -15.03 -34.06
CA THR A 16 23.56 -16.21 -33.66
C THR A 16 24.39 -17.36 -33.10
N ASP A 17 25.69 -17.22 -32.97
CA ASP A 17 26.51 -18.21 -32.28
C ASP A 17 26.31 -18.11 -30.76
N ARG A 18 25.21 -18.69 -30.30
CA ARG A 18 24.83 -18.85 -28.90
C ARG A 18 25.77 -19.86 -28.26
N LYS A 19 27.06 -19.44 -28.09
CA LYS A 19 28.04 -20.20 -27.33
C LYS A 19 27.38 -20.57 -26.00
N ARG A 20 27.14 -21.87 -25.78
CA ARG A 20 26.55 -22.38 -24.53
C ARG A 20 27.47 -21.96 -23.38
N ARG A 21 27.14 -20.87 -22.72
CA ARG A 21 27.88 -20.40 -21.53
C ARG A 21 27.34 -21.19 -20.33
N PRO A 22 28.06 -22.20 -19.82
CA PRO A 22 27.57 -23.03 -18.71
C PRO A 22 27.27 -22.19 -17.46
N LEU A 23 28.04 -21.15 -17.23
CA LEU A 23 27.82 -20.17 -16.14
C LEU A 23 26.47 -19.45 -16.26
N GLU A 24 26.06 -19.05 -17.45
CA GLU A 24 24.78 -18.38 -17.70
C GLU A 24 23.61 -19.32 -17.37
N LYS A 25 23.70 -20.58 -17.77
CA LYS A 25 22.69 -21.60 -17.39
C LYS A 25 22.64 -21.82 -15.88
N LEU A 26 23.80 -21.85 -15.22
CA LEU A 26 23.87 -21.99 -13.76
C LEU A 26 23.18 -20.82 -13.08
N PHE A 27 23.45 -19.58 -13.50
CA PHE A 27 22.78 -18.38 -12.96
C PHE A 27 21.26 -18.41 -13.16
N TYR A 28 20.79 -18.75 -14.37
CA TYR A 28 19.34 -18.88 -14.63
C TYR A 28 18.71 -19.96 -13.76
N THR A 29 19.38 -21.10 -13.57
CA THR A 29 18.88 -22.17 -12.71
C THR A 29 18.80 -21.72 -11.25
N ILE A 30 19.82 -21.02 -10.75
CA ILE A 30 19.81 -20.48 -9.38
C ILE A 30 18.67 -19.47 -9.21
N ILE A 31 18.53 -18.51 -10.13
CA ILE A 31 17.46 -17.52 -10.10
C ILE A 31 16.08 -18.19 -10.10
N PHE A 32 15.90 -19.21 -10.96
CA PHE A 32 14.64 -19.94 -11.05
C PHE A 32 14.33 -20.71 -9.76
N LEU A 33 15.32 -21.40 -9.19
CA LEU A 33 15.18 -22.11 -7.92
C LEU A 33 14.86 -21.18 -6.75
N MET A 34 15.59 -20.05 -6.65
CA MET A 34 15.35 -19.06 -5.61
C MET A 34 13.97 -18.42 -5.75
N SER A 35 13.55 -18.09 -6.97
CA SER A 35 12.20 -17.57 -7.23
C SER A 35 11.12 -18.60 -6.87
N GLY A 36 11.33 -19.87 -7.24
CA GLY A 36 10.43 -20.96 -6.90
C GLY A 36 10.32 -21.18 -5.39
N LEU A 37 11.44 -21.10 -4.68
CA LEU A 37 11.48 -21.21 -3.21
C LEU A 37 10.70 -20.08 -2.54
N VAL A 38 10.90 -18.83 -2.96
CA VAL A 38 10.18 -17.68 -2.40
C VAL A 38 8.67 -17.80 -2.65
N ILE A 39 8.27 -18.12 -3.89
CA ILE A 39 6.85 -18.35 -4.22
C ILE A 39 6.28 -19.50 -3.39
N GLY A 40 7.01 -20.62 -3.28
CA GLY A 40 6.61 -21.76 -2.46
C GLY A 40 6.41 -21.43 -0.99
N LEU A 41 7.31 -20.64 -0.40
CA LEU A 41 7.18 -20.16 0.98
C LEU A 41 5.95 -19.27 1.17
N VAL A 42 5.69 -18.34 0.25
CA VAL A 42 4.50 -17.46 0.33
C VAL A 42 3.21 -18.29 0.25
N ILE A 43 3.14 -19.22 -0.70
CA ILE A 43 1.98 -20.13 -0.83
C ILE A 43 1.82 -20.98 0.43
N TYR A 44 2.92 -21.53 0.96
CA TYR A 44 2.91 -22.32 2.20
C TYR A 44 2.37 -21.54 3.38
N PHE A 45 2.84 -20.29 3.63
CA PHE A 45 2.32 -19.46 4.72
C PHE A 45 0.84 -19.13 4.56
N ILE A 46 0.41 -18.75 3.35
CA ILE A 46 -1.01 -18.50 3.07
C ILE A 46 -1.84 -19.75 3.32
N ALA A 47 -1.40 -20.92 2.83
CA ALA A 47 -2.09 -22.17 3.02
C ALA A 47 -2.20 -22.55 4.51
N VAL A 48 -1.12 -22.43 5.29
CA VAL A 48 -1.15 -22.71 6.73
C VAL A 48 -2.13 -21.79 7.46
N ILE A 49 -2.12 -20.48 7.14
CA ILE A 49 -3.04 -19.51 7.75
C ILE A 49 -4.49 -19.85 7.41
N LEU A 50 -4.79 -20.17 6.15
CA LEU A 50 -6.16 -20.50 5.72
C LEU A 50 -6.63 -21.86 6.29
N ILE A 51 -5.81 -22.90 6.25
CA ILE A 51 -6.16 -24.22 6.75
C ILE A 51 -6.43 -24.20 8.26
N ARG A 52 -5.62 -23.43 9.03
CA ARG A 52 -5.79 -23.32 10.47
C ARG A 52 -6.81 -22.26 10.88
N GLY A 53 -7.00 -21.24 10.05
CA GLY A 53 -7.86 -20.10 10.35
C GLY A 53 -9.32 -20.29 9.99
N ILE A 54 -9.63 -20.79 8.77
CA ILE A 54 -11.00 -20.93 8.27
C ILE A 54 -11.92 -21.72 9.22
N PRO A 55 -11.51 -22.84 9.83
CA PRO A 55 -12.36 -23.58 10.77
C PRO A 55 -12.81 -22.76 11.99
N ASN A 56 -12.05 -21.71 12.36
CA ASN A 56 -12.36 -20.85 13.49
C ASN A 56 -13.24 -19.64 13.10
N VAL A 57 -13.43 -19.38 11.81
CA VAL A 57 -14.23 -18.27 11.29
C VAL A 57 -15.69 -18.69 11.20
N THR A 58 -16.46 -18.42 12.25
CA THR A 58 -17.90 -18.64 12.29
C THR A 58 -18.64 -17.33 12.00
N TRP A 59 -19.95 -17.41 11.68
CA TRP A 59 -20.76 -16.19 11.51
C TRP A 59 -20.79 -15.35 12.79
N ALA A 60 -20.84 -16.00 13.96
CA ALA A 60 -20.79 -15.32 15.24
C ALA A 60 -19.46 -14.59 15.47
N PHE A 61 -18.33 -15.18 15.01
CA PHE A 61 -17.01 -14.56 15.06
C PHE A 61 -16.94 -13.26 14.23
N LEU A 62 -17.55 -13.25 13.06
CA LEU A 62 -17.55 -12.10 12.17
C LEU A 62 -18.55 -11.01 12.58
N SER A 63 -19.73 -11.40 13.14
CA SER A 63 -20.85 -10.48 13.34
C SER A 63 -21.01 -9.95 14.76
N LYS A 64 -20.27 -10.50 15.73
CA LYS A 64 -20.42 -10.09 17.13
C LYS A 64 -19.22 -9.27 17.61
N ALA A 65 -19.47 -8.47 18.66
CA ALA A 65 -18.39 -7.88 19.45
C ALA A 65 -17.87 -8.92 20.48
N PRO A 66 -16.59 -8.86 20.87
CA PRO A 66 -16.08 -9.70 21.93
C PRO A 66 -16.75 -9.33 23.26
N HIS A 67 -17.17 -10.33 24.01
CA HIS A 67 -17.80 -10.13 25.31
C HIS A 67 -17.04 -10.90 26.41
N PRO A 68 -16.32 -10.21 27.31
CA PRO A 68 -15.46 -10.86 28.30
C PRO A 68 -16.17 -11.84 29.21
N ILE A 69 -17.38 -11.49 29.68
CA ILE A 69 -18.14 -12.31 30.65
C ILE A 69 -18.71 -13.57 29.96
N LYS A 70 -19.18 -13.45 28.71
CA LYS A 70 -19.76 -14.57 27.95
C LYS A 70 -18.70 -15.38 27.20
N GLN A 71 -17.41 -15.01 27.30
CA GLN A 71 -16.29 -15.61 26.57
C GLN A 71 -16.54 -15.73 25.05
N THR A 72 -17.44 -14.89 24.50
CA THR A 72 -17.67 -14.89 23.06
C THR A 72 -16.57 -14.09 22.39
N VAL A 73 -15.93 -14.74 21.42
CA VAL A 73 -14.91 -14.11 20.58
C VAL A 73 -15.61 -13.56 19.34
N GLY A 74 -15.51 -12.25 19.14
CA GLY A 74 -16.04 -11.58 17.95
C GLY A 74 -15.06 -10.50 17.50
N ILE A 75 -15.04 -10.21 16.20
CA ILE A 75 -14.08 -9.26 15.59
C ILE A 75 -14.77 -8.14 14.81
N LEU A 76 -16.10 -8.04 14.85
CA LEU A 76 -16.85 -7.03 14.10
C LEU A 76 -16.37 -5.59 14.34
N PRO A 77 -16.14 -5.14 15.59
CA PRO A 77 -15.64 -3.80 15.83
C PRO A 77 -14.31 -3.55 15.15
N SER A 78 -13.39 -4.52 15.20
CA SER A 78 -12.06 -4.39 14.60
C SER A 78 -12.11 -4.40 13.06
N ILE A 79 -13.07 -5.08 12.45
CA ILE A 79 -13.32 -4.98 11.00
C ILE A 79 -13.74 -3.54 10.66
N ILE A 80 -14.70 -2.98 11.38
CA ILE A 80 -15.21 -1.62 11.15
C ILE A 80 -14.11 -0.58 11.36
N HIS A 81 -13.34 -0.69 12.46
CA HIS A 81 -12.23 0.22 12.74
C HIS A 81 -11.14 0.14 11.66
N THR A 82 -10.84 -1.06 11.16
CA THR A 82 -9.88 -1.24 10.06
C THR A 82 -10.35 -0.53 8.80
N LEU A 83 -11.62 -0.68 8.44
CA LEU A 83 -12.20 -0.01 7.27
C LEU A 83 -12.21 1.51 7.45
N TYR A 84 -12.56 2.01 8.62
CA TYR A 84 -12.52 3.45 8.90
C TYR A 84 -11.12 4.01 8.74
N ILE A 85 -10.13 3.40 9.37
CA ILE A 85 -8.74 3.85 9.25
C ILE A 85 -8.29 3.85 7.79
N ILE A 86 -8.53 2.79 7.03
CA ILE A 86 -8.11 2.71 5.62
C ILE A 86 -8.80 3.80 4.79
N VAL A 87 -10.12 3.90 4.87
CA VAL A 87 -10.89 4.84 4.04
C VAL A 87 -10.51 6.29 4.35
N PHE A 88 -10.49 6.68 5.62
CA PHE A 88 -10.18 8.07 6.00
C PHE A 88 -8.71 8.43 5.76
N THR A 89 -7.79 7.46 5.95
CA THR A 89 -6.38 7.70 5.59
C THR A 89 -6.23 7.90 4.08
N LEU A 90 -6.91 7.11 3.24
CA LEU A 90 -6.88 7.29 1.79
C LEU A 90 -7.51 8.63 1.36
N ILE A 91 -8.62 9.04 1.97
CA ILE A 91 -9.26 10.34 1.69
C ILE A 91 -8.28 11.50 1.92
N LEU A 92 -7.39 11.38 2.92
CA LEU A 92 -6.36 12.40 3.18
C LEU A 92 -5.11 12.18 2.32
N CYS A 93 -4.60 10.95 2.27
CA CYS A 93 -3.32 10.64 1.66
C CYS A 93 -3.35 10.77 0.13
N VAL A 94 -4.43 10.35 -0.54
CA VAL A 94 -4.49 10.39 -2.01
C VAL A 94 -4.46 11.83 -2.55
N PRO A 95 -5.30 12.77 -2.10
CA PRO A 95 -5.23 14.15 -2.60
C PRO A 95 -3.88 14.81 -2.28
N LEU A 96 -3.36 14.62 -1.06
CA LEU A 96 -2.10 15.21 -0.63
C LEU A 96 -0.91 14.61 -1.40
N GLY A 97 -0.88 13.28 -1.55
CA GLY A 97 0.20 12.58 -2.22
C GLY A 97 0.22 12.83 -3.72
N VAL A 98 -0.94 12.72 -4.38
CA VAL A 98 -1.06 13.00 -5.83
C VAL A 98 -0.81 14.49 -6.11
N GLY A 99 -1.41 15.40 -5.34
CA GLY A 99 -1.19 16.84 -5.47
C GLY A 99 0.26 17.23 -5.26
N GLY A 100 0.90 16.69 -4.21
CA GLY A 100 2.32 16.90 -3.94
C GLY A 100 3.23 16.37 -5.07
N ALA A 101 2.94 15.18 -5.58
CA ALA A 101 3.68 14.60 -6.70
C ALA A 101 3.55 15.44 -7.99
N ILE A 102 2.33 15.91 -8.30
CA ILE A 102 2.09 16.80 -9.45
C ILE A 102 2.88 18.10 -9.28
N TYR A 103 2.82 18.72 -8.09
CA TYR A 103 3.56 19.94 -7.82
C TYR A 103 5.06 19.73 -8.03
N LEU A 104 5.64 18.68 -7.44
CA LEU A 104 7.08 18.40 -7.54
C LEU A 104 7.52 18.07 -8.98
N ASN A 105 6.66 17.41 -9.77
CA ASN A 105 7.02 16.98 -11.13
C ASN A 105 6.78 18.04 -12.20
N GLU A 106 5.72 18.85 -12.08
CA GLU A 106 5.30 19.76 -13.16
C GLU A 106 5.49 21.25 -12.82
N TYR A 107 5.43 21.63 -11.55
CA TYR A 107 5.43 23.03 -11.13
C TYR A 107 6.71 23.47 -10.42
N ALA A 108 7.39 22.60 -9.71
CA ALA A 108 8.55 22.98 -8.92
C ALA A 108 9.74 23.38 -9.83
N ALA A 109 10.05 24.67 -9.88
CA ALA A 109 11.18 25.20 -10.64
C ALA A 109 12.52 24.95 -9.93
N ASN A 110 12.51 24.89 -8.60
CA ASN A 110 13.74 24.72 -7.82
C ASN A 110 14.06 23.24 -7.63
N GLN A 111 15.03 22.75 -8.42
CA GLN A 111 15.51 21.36 -8.34
C GLN A 111 16.12 20.98 -6.98
N LYS A 112 16.64 21.95 -6.21
CA LYS A 112 17.15 21.68 -4.86
C LYS A 112 16.01 21.33 -3.92
N LEU A 113 14.88 22.04 -4.01
CA LEU A 113 13.67 21.76 -3.23
C LEU A 113 13.12 20.36 -3.58
N VAL A 114 13.03 20.04 -4.88
CA VAL A 114 12.56 18.70 -5.31
C VAL A 114 13.42 17.60 -4.71
N ARG A 115 14.75 17.70 -4.84
CA ARG A 115 15.68 16.71 -4.27
C ARG A 115 15.59 16.61 -2.75
N SER A 116 15.42 17.75 -2.06
CA SER A 116 15.27 17.74 -0.59
C SER A 116 14.00 17.02 -0.16
N VAL A 117 12.88 17.23 -0.86
CA VAL A 117 11.61 16.55 -0.56
C VAL A 117 11.68 15.06 -0.90
N GLU A 118 12.29 14.70 -2.04
CA GLU A 118 12.50 13.30 -2.42
C GLU A 118 13.40 12.59 -1.39
N PHE A 119 14.50 13.21 -0.97
CA PHE A 119 15.37 12.67 0.07
C PHE A 119 14.65 12.52 1.41
N ALA A 120 13.86 13.51 1.82
CA ALA A 120 13.05 13.42 3.03
C ALA A 120 12.02 12.27 2.94
N ALA A 121 11.34 12.11 1.80
CA ALA A 121 10.39 11.03 1.57
C ALA A 121 11.06 9.65 1.61
N GLU A 122 12.27 9.50 1.04
CA GLU A 122 13.05 8.27 1.10
C GLU A 122 13.50 7.94 2.53
N THR A 123 13.97 8.95 3.26
CA THR A 123 14.36 8.80 4.66
C THR A 123 13.17 8.38 5.53
N LEU A 124 12.03 9.05 5.37
CA LEU A 124 10.79 8.71 6.07
C LEU A 124 10.35 7.28 5.76
N ALA A 125 10.38 6.83 4.51
CA ALA A 125 10.00 5.48 4.13
C ALA A 125 10.84 4.38 4.81
N GLY A 126 12.09 4.70 5.21
CA GLY A 126 13.00 3.80 5.92
C GLY A 126 12.83 3.76 7.44
N ILE A 127 12.03 4.66 8.03
CA ILE A 127 11.84 4.71 9.48
C ILE A 127 10.98 3.52 9.96
N PRO A 128 11.38 2.80 11.05
CA PRO A 128 10.54 1.77 11.67
C PRO A 128 9.16 2.31 12.07
N SER A 129 8.11 1.55 11.79
CA SER A 129 6.72 2.01 12.00
C SER A 129 6.40 2.35 13.46
N ILE A 130 7.06 1.70 14.42
CA ILE A 130 6.89 2.02 15.83
C ILE A 130 7.25 3.48 16.16
N LEU A 131 8.25 4.06 15.48
CA LEU A 131 8.64 5.46 15.67
C LEU A 131 7.56 6.41 15.16
N TYR A 132 6.87 6.06 14.08
CA TYR A 132 5.66 6.80 13.65
C TYR A 132 4.57 6.76 14.72
N GLY A 133 4.43 5.62 15.39
CA GLY A 133 3.50 5.49 16.51
C GLY A 133 3.86 6.39 17.69
N VAL A 134 5.15 6.43 18.08
CA VAL A 134 5.63 7.31 19.17
C VAL A 134 5.45 8.78 18.78
N PHE A 135 5.86 9.17 17.56
CA PHE A 135 5.65 10.52 17.05
C PHE A 135 4.18 10.90 17.02
N GLY A 136 3.33 10.03 16.47
CA GLY A 136 1.89 10.24 16.39
C GLY A 136 1.24 10.38 17.75
N TYR A 137 1.67 9.59 18.73
CA TYR A 137 1.21 9.70 20.12
C TYR A 137 1.58 11.06 20.70
N MET A 138 2.85 11.49 20.59
CA MET A 138 3.29 12.78 21.12
C MET A 138 2.58 13.96 20.45
N VAL A 139 2.45 13.93 19.12
CA VAL A 139 1.89 15.04 18.36
C VAL A 139 0.37 15.01 18.39
N PHE A 140 -0.25 13.92 17.97
CA PHE A 140 -1.70 13.89 17.80
C PHE A 140 -2.44 13.61 19.12
N CYS A 141 -1.97 12.64 19.92
CA CYS A 141 -2.67 12.31 21.16
C CYS A 141 -2.41 13.34 22.26
N MET A 142 -1.14 13.79 22.44
CA MET A 142 -0.79 14.69 23.54
C MET A 142 -0.90 16.16 23.13
N LEU A 143 -0.17 16.60 22.08
CA LEU A 143 -0.09 18.01 21.69
C LEU A 143 -1.43 18.51 21.14
N PHE A 144 -2.06 17.81 20.18
CA PHE A 144 -3.37 18.15 19.65
C PHE A 144 -4.53 17.66 20.51
N LYS A 145 -4.27 16.98 21.65
CA LYS A 145 -5.29 16.54 22.59
C LYS A 145 -6.38 15.65 21.98
N LEU A 146 -6.03 14.90 20.91
CA LEU A 146 -6.98 13.97 20.31
C LEU A 146 -7.15 12.69 21.15
N ASN A 147 -6.34 12.52 22.19
CA ASN A 147 -6.22 11.30 22.97
C ASN A 147 -5.90 10.08 22.08
N VAL A 148 -5.86 8.89 22.66
CA VAL A 148 -5.75 7.65 21.90
C VAL A 148 -7.07 7.41 21.17
N SER A 149 -7.06 7.58 19.84
CA SER A 149 -8.28 7.59 19.02
C SER A 149 -8.01 7.10 17.60
N LEU A 150 -9.06 6.65 16.92
CA LEU A 150 -8.95 6.29 15.50
C LEU A 150 -8.48 7.50 14.67
N LEU A 151 -8.90 8.71 15.03
CA LEU A 151 -8.50 9.93 14.34
C LEU A 151 -6.98 10.18 14.44
N ALA A 152 -6.38 9.99 15.63
CA ALA A 152 -4.94 10.06 15.80
C ALA A 152 -4.22 8.98 14.97
N GLY A 153 -4.79 7.78 14.90
CA GLY A 153 -4.32 6.69 14.04
C GLY A 153 -4.35 7.06 12.56
N ILE A 154 -5.44 7.65 12.07
CA ILE A 154 -5.62 8.11 10.68
C ILE A 154 -4.54 9.15 10.32
N PHE A 155 -4.31 10.16 11.14
CA PHE A 155 -3.27 11.16 10.87
C PHE A 155 -1.87 10.57 10.88
N THR A 156 -1.59 9.68 11.83
CA THR A 156 -0.29 8.99 11.91
C THR A 156 -0.02 8.13 10.67
N LEU A 157 -1.01 7.33 10.25
CA LEU A 157 -0.88 6.53 9.04
C LEU A 157 -0.81 7.38 7.78
N THR A 158 -1.51 8.52 7.73
CA THR A 158 -1.42 9.45 6.60
C THR A 158 0.02 9.91 6.42
N ILE A 159 0.70 10.34 7.48
CA ILE A 159 2.12 10.75 7.40
C ILE A 159 3.01 9.57 7.00
N MET A 160 2.76 8.37 7.52
CA MET A 160 3.56 7.18 7.24
C MET A 160 3.44 6.71 5.78
N VAL A 161 2.26 6.86 5.18
CA VAL A 161 1.96 6.35 3.83
C VAL A 161 2.17 7.41 2.75
N LEU A 162 2.15 8.70 3.12
CA LEU A 162 2.30 9.83 2.20
C LEU A 162 3.57 9.74 1.32
N PRO A 163 4.77 9.38 1.84
CA PRO A 163 5.97 9.21 1.02
C PRO A 163 5.80 8.17 -0.09
N ILE A 164 5.17 7.04 0.20
CA ILE A 164 4.89 5.98 -0.77
C ILE A 164 3.99 6.52 -1.88
N MET A 165 2.92 7.24 -1.50
CA MET A 165 1.95 7.80 -2.44
C MET A 165 2.57 8.87 -3.34
N ILE A 166 3.39 9.77 -2.79
CA ILE A 166 4.12 10.79 -3.56
C ILE A 166 5.04 10.12 -4.57
N ARG A 167 5.88 9.18 -4.11
CA ARG A 167 6.89 8.53 -4.96
C ARG A 167 6.27 7.74 -6.10
N THR A 168 5.31 6.87 -5.80
CA THR A 168 4.64 6.07 -6.84
C THR A 168 3.89 6.93 -7.85
N THR A 169 3.31 8.04 -7.40
CA THR A 169 2.66 9.01 -8.29
C THR A 169 3.68 9.75 -9.16
N GLN A 170 4.82 10.18 -8.61
CA GLN A 170 5.90 10.78 -9.41
C GLN A 170 6.43 9.81 -10.47
N GLU A 171 6.66 8.55 -10.11
CA GLU A 171 7.09 7.50 -11.04
C GLU A 171 6.06 7.29 -12.17
N ALA A 172 4.76 7.27 -11.82
CA ALA A 172 3.68 7.16 -12.78
C ALA A 172 3.60 8.36 -13.74
N LEU A 173 3.77 9.58 -13.23
CA LEU A 173 3.81 10.80 -14.05
C LEU A 173 5.03 10.83 -14.96
N ARG A 174 6.21 10.41 -14.47
CA ARG A 174 7.47 10.35 -15.25
C ARG A 174 7.42 9.29 -16.35
N ALA A 175 6.64 8.22 -16.16
CA ALA A 175 6.46 7.16 -17.16
C ALA A 175 5.66 7.64 -18.39
N VAL A 176 4.91 8.74 -18.30
CA VAL A 176 4.18 9.31 -19.46
C VAL A 176 5.18 9.96 -20.43
N PRO A 177 5.18 9.59 -21.74
CA PRO A 177 6.12 10.13 -22.72
C PRO A 177 6.08 11.66 -22.79
N ARG A 178 7.26 12.27 -22.95
CA ARG A 178 7.40 13.74 -23.02
C ARG A 178 6.63 14.34 -24.18
N SER A 179 6.50 13.62 -25.29
CA SER A 179 5.74 14.04 -26.46
C SER A 179 4.28 14.41 -26.14
N TYR A 180 3.66 13.78 -25.15
CA TYR A 180 2.29 14.12 -24.72
C TYR A 180 2.24 15.51 -24.08
N ARG A 181 3.26 15.88 -23.31
CA ARG A 181 3.39 17.23 -22.73
C ARG A 181 3.64 18.27 -23.79
N GLU A 182 4.58 18.01 -24.68
CA GLU A 182 4.97 18.90 -25.77
C GLU A 182 3.80 19.13 -26.74
N ALA A 183 3.07 18.08 -27.11
CA ALA A 183 1.89 18.20 -27.98
C ALA A 183 0.78 19.04 -27.33
N ALA A 184 0.46 18.80 -26.05
CA ALA A 184 -0.57 19.57 -25.35
C ALA A 184 -0.19 21.04 -25.23
N LEU A 185 1.05 21.37 -24.86
CA LEU A 185 1.54 22.74 -24.76
C LEU A 185 1.66 23.42 -26.13
N GLY A 186 2.08 22.67 -27.17
CA GLY A 186 2.17 23.16 -28.55
C GLY A 186 0.82 23.54 -29.13
N LEU A 187 -0.27 22.90 -28.69
CA LEU A 187 -1.65 23.27 -29.02
C LEU A 187 -2.17 24.46 -28.19
N GLY A 188 -1.32 25.12 -27.38
CA GLY A 188 -1.68 26.29 -26.59
C GLY A 188 -2.40 25.97 -25.29
N SER A 189 -2.41 24.70 -24.80
CA SER A 189 -3.05 24.37 -23.53
C SER A 189 -2.25 24.94 -22.36
N THR A 190 -2.96 25.31 -21.26
CA THR A 190 -2.31 25.67 -20.00
C THR A 190 -1.72 24.43 -19.31
N LYS A 191 -0.72 24.61 -18.45
CA LYS A 191 -0.14 23.51 -17.64
C LYS A 191 -1.20 22.75 -16.85
N TRP A 192 -2.14 23.45 -16.23
CA TRP A 192 -3.23 22.82 -15.48
C TRP A 192 -4.13 21.96 -16.35
N TYR A 193 -4.48 22.46 -17.53
CA TYR A 193 -5.29 21.70 -18.49
C TYR A 193 -4.55 20.44 -18.93
N MET A 194 -3.28 20.54 -19.32
CA MET A 194 -2.42 19.41 -19.68
C MET A 194 -2.35 18.37 -18.55
N VAL A 195 -2.15 18.80 -17.29
CA VAL A 195 -2.10 17.90 -16.14
C VAL A 195 -3.43 17.15 -15.98
N ARG A 196 -4.55 17.86 -15.99
CA ARG A 196 -5.87 17.28 -15.72
C ARG A 196 -6.37 16.38 -16.83
N THR A 197 -6.15 16.74 -18.10
CA THR A 197 -6.73 16.05 -19.27
C THR A 197 -5.80 15.06 -19.95
N VAL A 198 -4.49 15.22 -19.78
CA VAL A 198 -3.50 14.36 -20.43
C VAL A 198 -2.70 13.53 -19.43
N LEU A 199 -2.02 14.19 -18.48
CA LEU A 199 -1.08 13.49 -17.61
C LEU A 199 -1.77 12.61 -16.56
N LEU A 200 -2.77 13.13 -15.83
CA LEU A 200 -3.48 12.38 -14.81
C LEU A 200 -4.18 11.13 -15.39
N PRO A 201 -4.97 11.23 -16.47
CA PRO A 201 -5.56 10.03 -17.07
C PRO A 201 -4.52 9.02 -17.56
N SER A 202 -3.43 9.49 -18.18
CA SER A 202 -2.35 8.63 -18.67
C SER A 202 -1.56 7.93 -17.57
N SER A 203 -1.43 8.56 -16.40
CA SER A 203 -0.71 8.03 -15.22
C SER A 203 -1.60 7.27 -14.23
N LEU A 204 -2.90 7.19 -14.48
CA LEU A 204 -3.89 6.64 -13.54
C LEU A 204 -3.55 5.22 -13.08
N LYS A 205 -3.05 4.36 -13.98
CA LYS A 205 -2.65 2.98 -13.61
C LYS A 205 -1.55 2.95 -12.55
N GLY A 206 -0.55 3.82 -12.69
CA GLY A 206 0.54 3.92 -11.72
C GLY A 206 0.07 4.51 -10.38
N ILE A 207 -0.80 5.54 -10.42
CA ILE A 207 -1.40 6.12 -9.21
C ILE A 207 -2.21 5.06 -8.44
N LEU A 208 -2.99 4.24 -9.16
CA LEU A 208 -3.76 3.15 -8.56
C LEU A 208 -2.87 2.05 -7.95
N THR A 209 -1.72 1.78 -8.57
CA THR A 209 -0.70 0.92 -7.96
C THR A 209 -0.21 1.50 -6.62
N GLY A 210 0.03 2.81 -6.55
CA GLY A 210 0.36 3.50 -5.31
C GLY A 210 -0.72 3.36 -4.23
N ILE A 211 -1.99 3.47 -4.60
CA ILE A 211 -3.12 3.25 -3.68
C ILE A 211 -3.14 1.80 -3.16
N ILE A 212 -2.95 0.80 -4.02
CA ILE A 212 -2.91 -0.62 -3.64
C ILE A 212 -1.77 -0.90 -2.66
N LEU A 213 -0.57 -0.37 -2.93
CA LEU A 213 0.58 -0.49 -2.03
C LEU A 213 0.31 0.19 -0.68
N SER A 214 -0.33 1.35 -0.70
CA SER A 214 -0.73 2.08 0.51
C SER A 214 -1.74 1.30 1.35
N ILE A 215 -2.76 0.69 0.73
CA ILE A 215 -3.73 -0.18 1.42
C ILE A 215 -3.00 -1.37 2.07
N GLY A 216 -2.13 -2.05 1.33
CA GLY A 216 -1.36 -3.18 1.87
C GLY A 216 -0.54 -2.78 3.10
N ARG A 217 0.12 -1.62 3.05
CA ARG A 217 0.89 -1.07 4.17
C ARG A 217 0.01 -0.76 5.38
N MET A 218 -1.14 -0.13 5.18
CA MET A 218 -2.06 0.23 6.27
C MET A 218 -2.70 -0.99 6.94
N VAL A 219 -3.13 -1.98 6.15
CA VAL A 219 -3.77 -3.19 6.69
C VAL A 219 -2.83 -4.00 7.56
N SER A 220 -1.55 -4.05 7.21
CA SER A 220 -0.53 -4.79 7.98
C SER A 220 0.01 -4.02 9.18
N GLU A 221 -0.36 -2.74 9.35
CA GLU A 221 0.20 -1.91 10.41
C GLU A 221 -0.43 -2.20 11.76
N SER A 222 0.38 -2.64 12.71
CA SER A 222 -0.02 -2.86 14.09
C SER A 222 0.78 -2.02 15.08
N ALA A 223 2.10 -1.91 14.87
CA ALA A 223 3.00 -1.31 15.84
C ALA A 223 2.71 0.18 16.12
N ALA A 224 2.48 0.97 15.07
CA ALA A 224 2.10 2.37 15.25
C ALA A 224 0.69 2.50 15.83
N LEU A 225 -0.27 1.71 15.36
CA LEU A 225 -1.67 1.81 15.77
C LEU A 225 -1.92 1.41 17.22
N ILE A 226 -1.17 0.47 17.76
CA ILE A 226 -1.23 0.11 19.19
C ILE A 226 -1.04 1.34 20.08
N LEU A 227 -0.16 2.26 19.69
CA LEU A 227 0.17 3.45 20.47
C LEU A 227 -0.87 4.57 20.28
N VAL A 228 -1.37 4.77 19.07
CA VAL A 228 -2.16 5.97 18.74
C VAL A 228 -3.64 5.72 18.60
N ALA A 229 -4.07 4.54 18.16
CA ALA A 229 -5.48 4.19 17.98
C ALA A 229 -6.05 3.39 19.17
N GLY A 230 -5.19 2.65 19.85
CA GLY A 230 -5.54 1.86 21.04
C GLY A 230 -5.67 0.36 20.76
N GLN A 231 -5.98 -0.36 21.84
CA GLN A 231 -6.07 -1.83 21.83
C GLN A 231 -7.49 -2.33 22.17
N ASN A 232 -8.46 -1.44 22.30
CA ASN A 232 -9.83 -1.79 22.68
C ASN A 232 -10.70 -2.16 21.47
N GLY A 233 -10.66 -3.43 21.07
CA GLY A 233 -11.61 -3.99 20.11
C GLY A 233 -12.92 -4.48 20.74
N MET A 234 -13.19 -4.17 22.02
CA MET A 234 -14.36 -4.70 22.74
C MET A 234 -15.65 -3.94 22.48
N TYR A 235 -15.56 -2.67 22.10
CA TYR A 235 -16.73 -1.82 21.97
C TYR A 235 -17.15 -1.65 20.53
N MET A 236 -18.44 -1.87 20.27
CA MET A 236 -19.04 -1.49 18.99
C MET A 236 -18.98 0.04 18.84
N PRO A 237 -18.67 0.53 17.65
CA PRO A 237 -18.77 1.96 17.39
C PRO A 237 -20.16 2.48 17.73
N GLN A 238 -20.25 3.46 18.61
CA GLN A 238 -21.52 4.04 19.06
C GLN A 238 -21.56 5.55 18.77
N GLY A 239 -22.76 6.08 18.55
CA GLY A 239 -22.96 7.50 18.27
C GLY A 239 -22.66 7.90 16.83
N ASN A 240 -22.46 9.20 16.61
CA ASN A 240 -22.18 9.75 15.30
C ASN A 240 -20.76 9.37 14.82
N LEU A 241 -20.53 9.34 13.50
CA LEU A 241 -19.24 9.02 12.90
C LEU A 241 -18.08 9.80 13.54
N TRP A 242 -18.29 11.08 13.85
CA TRP A 242 -17.29 11.93 14.51
C TRP A 242 -16.94 11.45 15.93
N GLN A 243 -17.92 11.00 16.69
CA GLN A 243 -17.70 10.43 18.03
C GLN A 243 -16.94 9.10 17.94
N GLN A 244 -17.28 8.29 16.95
CA GLN A 244 -16.60 7.02 16.70
C GLN A 244 -15.12 7.24 16.33
N LEU A 245 -14.82 8.21 15.49
CA LEU A 245 -13.45 8.55 15.10
C LEU A 245 -12.63 9.13 16.26
N LYS A 246 -13.26 9.85 17.18
CA LYS A 246 -12.64 10.34 18.42
C LYS A 246 -12.48 9.26 19.48
N GLY A 247 -13.15 8.15 19.34
CA GLY A 247 -13.00 6.99 20.23
C GLY A 247 -11.74 6.21 19.93
N GLY A 248 -11.21 5.51 20.94
CA GLY A 248 -10.17 4.52 20.75
C GLY A 248 -10.74 3.25 20.13
N GLY A 249 -9.97 2.61 19.26
CA GLY A 249 -10.35 1.37 18.61
C GLY A 249 -9.15 0.50 18.27
N SER A 250 -9.41 -0.78 18.01
CA SER A 250 -8.39 -1.74 17.62
C SER A 250 -8.65 -2.22 16.20
N THR A 251 -7.62 -2.20 15.35
CA THR A 251 -7.71 -2.79 14.02
C THR A 251 -7.53 -4.30 14.07
N LEU A 252 -7.85 -4.98 12.98
CA LEU A 252 -7.64 -6.42 12.87
C LEU A 252 -6.17 -6.84 13.04
N SER A 253 -5.22 -6.04 12.54
CA SER A 253 -3.79 -6.29 12.72
C SER A 253 -3.36 -6.14 14.18
N VAL A 254 -3.90 -5.17 14.90
CA VAL A 254 -3.67 -4.99 16.35
C VAL A 254 -4.32 -6.13 17.14
N GLU A 255 -5.54 -6.55 16.79
CA GLU A 255 -6.20 -7.70 17.44
C GLU A 255 -5.45 -9.00 17.16
N LEU A 256 -4.98 -9.21 15.94
CA LEU A 256 -4.11 -10.35 15.60
C LEU A 256 -2.90 -10.41 16.50
N PHE A 257 -2.17 -9.30 16.65
CA PHE A 257 -1.03 -9.22 17.55
C PHE A 257 -1.41 -9.51 19.00
N ARG A 258 -2.52 -8.94 19.46
CA ARG A 258 -3.01 -9.12 20.84
C ARG A 258 -3.38 -10.58 21.13
N TYR A 259 -4.11 -11.25 20.23
CA TYR A 259 -4.48 -12.65 20.42
C TYR A 259 -3.28 -13.59 20.29
N ALA A 260 -2.43 -13.38 19.30
CA ALA A 260 -1.26 -14.23 19.07
C ALA A 260 -0.20 -14.07 20.17
N TYR A 261 0.12 -12.84 20.56
CA TYR A 261 1.26 -12.56 21.43
C TYR A 261 0.85 -12.37 22.89
N SER A 262 -0.15 -11.52 23.18
CA SER A 262 -0.49 -11.16 24.55
C SER A 262 -1.37 -12.21 25.24
N ARG A 263 -2.25 -12.90 24.48
CA ARG A 263 -3.19 -13.89 25.02
C ARG A 263 -2.77 -15.34 24.78
N GLY A 264 -1.87 -15.59 23.84
CA GLY A 264 -1.46 -16.93 23.46
C GLY A 264 -2.57 -17.77 22.80
N ASP A 265 -3.67 -17.13 22.36
CA ASP A 265 -4.80 -17.79 21.69
C ASP A 265 -4.56 -17.87 20.18
N ASN A 266 -3.78 -18.86 19.80
CA ASN A 266 -3.42 -19.10 18.42
C ASN A 266 -4.63 -19.45 17.53
N LYS A 267 -5.69 -20.06 18.08
CA LYS A 267 -6.88 -20.42 17.29
C LYS A 267 -7.59 -19.15 16.79
N THR A 268 -7.86 -18.23 17.69
CA THR A 268 -8.45 -16.93 17.36
C THR A 268 -7.53 -16.12 16.46
N ALA A 269 -6.22 -16.11 16.73
CA ALA A 269 -5.24 -15.40 15.92
C ALA A 269 -5.23 -15.89 14.46
N PHE A 270 -5.22 -17.22 14.21
CA PHE A 270 -5.33 -17.76 12.85
C PHE A 270 -6.65 -17.39 12.19
N GLY A 271 -7.77 -17.37 12.93
CA GLY A 271 -9.06 -16.89 12.42
C GLY A 271 -9.00 -15.44 11.96
N ILE A 272 -8.42 -14.54 12.78
CA ILE A 272 -8.25 -13.12 12.42
C ILE A 272 -7.33 -12.98 11.20
N ALA A 273 -6.23 -13.73 11.15
CA ALA A 273 -5.30 -13.71 10.02
C ALA A 273 -5.96 -14.15 8.71
N ALA A 274 -6.80 -15.19 8.75
CA ALA A 274 -7.56 -15.63 7.57
C ALA A 274 -8.54 -14.54 7.08
N VAL A 275 -9.27 -13.89 8.00
CA VAL A 275 -10.16 -12.77 7.67
C VAL A 275 -9.36 -11.60 7.08
N LEU A 276 -8.19 -11.28 7.65
CA LEU A 276 -7.31 -10.21 7.14
C LEU A 276 -6.88 -10.48 5.68
N ILE A 277 -6.47 -11.70 5.36
CA ILE A 277 -6.11 -12.10 3.98
C ILE A 277 -7.31 -11.88 3.05
N VAL A 278 -8.51 -12.29 3.44
CA VAL A 278 -9.73 -12.10 2.62
C VAL A 278 -10.00 -10.61 2.41
N ILE A 279 -9.92 -9.79 3.45
CA ILE A 279 -10.13 -8.33 3.35
C ILE A 279 -9.10 -7.70 2.40
N VAL A 280 -7.82 -8.07 2.50
CA VAL A 280 -6.78 -7.56 1.60
C VAL A 280 -7.07 -7.92 0.14
N ILE A 281 -7.45 -9.17 -0.12
CA ILE A 281 -7.80 -9.62 -1.47
C ILE A 281 -9.02 -8.84 -1.99
N LEU A 282 -10.05 -8.66 -1.17
CA LEU A 282 -11.24 -7.91 -1.54
C LEU A 282 -10.93 -6.44 -1.85
N LEU A 283 -10.16 -5.77 -0.99
CA LEU A 283 -9.78 -4.36 -1.19
C LEU A 283 -8.93 -4.20 -2.45
N ASN A 284 -7.95 -5.06 -2.66
CA ASN A 284 -7.12 -5.02 -3.86
C ASN A 284 -7.92 -5.29 -5.14
N THR A 285 -8.84 -6.25 -5.09
CA THR A 285 -9.71 -6.56 -6.23
C THR A 285 -10.66 -5.41 -6.53
N LEU A 286 -11.26 -4.82 -5.49
CA LEU A 286 -12.14 -3.65 -5.62
C LEU A 286 -11.40 -2.46 -6.23
N THR A 287 -10.19 -2.18 -5.74
CA THR A 287 -9.36 -1.09 -6.28
C THR A 287 -9.02 -1.31 -7.75
N ARG A 288 -8.64 -2.53 -8.14
CA ARG A 288 -8.39 -2.90 -9.54
C ARG A 288 -9.64 -2.79 -10.41
N PHE A 289 -10.79 -3.19 -9.89
CA PHE A 289 -12.07 -3.10 -10.61
C PHE A 289 -12.47 -1.64 -10.87
N ILE A 290 -12.36 -0.78 -9.85
CA ILE A 290 -12.59 0.67 -9.98
C ILE A 290 -11.61 1.26 -11.01
N ALA A 291 -10.33 0.88 -10.93
CA ALA A 291 -9.30 1.25 -11.88
C ALA A 291 -9.67 0.90 -13.34
N GLY A 292 -10.16 -0.32 -13.55
CA GLY A 292 -10.56 -0.80 -14.89
C GLY A 292 -11.75 -0.05 -15.48
N ARG A 293 -12.66 0.48 -14.63
CA ARG A 293 -13.80 1.30 -15.09
C ARG A 293 -13.43 2.74 -15.42
N LEU A 294 -12.48 3.31 -14.69
CA LEU A 294 -12.01 4.68 -14.93
C LEU A 294 -11.13 4.80 -16.21
N ASN A 295 -10.73 3.69 -16.79
CA ASN A 295 -9.84 3.61 -17.95
C ASN A 295 -10.59 3.29 -19.26
N LYS A 296 -11.92 3.19 -19.20
CA LYS A 296 -12.83 3.11 -20.36
C LYS A 296 -13.48 4.48 -20.60
#